data_f3512d05c7d3c8e81755a774c9d441f8
#
_entry.id   f3512d05c7d3c8e81755a774c9d441f8
#
_cell.length_a   1.000
_cell.length_b   1.000
_cell.length_c   1.000
_cell.angle_alpha   90.00
_cell.angle_beta   90.00
_cell.angle_gamma   90.00
#
_symmetry.space_group_name_H-M   'P 1'
#
loop_
_entity.id
_entity.type
_entity.pdbx_description
1 polymer ?
#
loop_
_entity_poly.entity_id
_entity_poly.type
_entity_poly.pdbx_seq_one_letter_code
_entity_poly.pdbx_strand_id
1 'polypeptide(L)'
;MLDWRAPISSVYYENSTGPCSYTVSSEGTFSIDLKRKRTYEIENDHLRDFFDSDVVANDELLTKYLAKNKKAVLGEIIATIQQEQNLIIRRSPKTNLIVQGVAGSGKTTVAMHRISYILYNYEEDFRPEDFYIIGSNRILLNYITSVLPELDVYGIRQMTMEQLFIRLLYEDWDEEKYMVHTIDRADEKNSIKGGSGWFFDLENFCRTYEAEQIPREPVRLEKTGTLLLDAEYIDNYCREQSTLSMEGKMCMLNEILLAKFENEVSGKEVTFPAREKKALKRKYEKYFGDGKWRGSIFDLYLQFLEQQEEKGKAVEVPENSFDVYDLAALAYLYKRIKENDPVREASHVVIDEAQDFGMMAYQVLH
;
A
#
# COMPACT_ATOMS: atom_id res chain seq x y z
N MET A 1 24.93 23.96 14.16
CA MET A 1 24.83 22.49 14.09
C MET A 1 23.89 22.19 12.96
N LEU A 2 24.23 21.29 12.03
CA LEU A 2 23.34 20.91 10.93
C LEU A 2 22.59 19.62 11.31
N ASP A 3 21.34 19.54 10.90
CA ASP A 3 20.52 18.33 11.07
C ASP A 3 21.09 17.19 10.21
N TRP A 4 21.06 15.96 10.71
CA TRP A 4 21.52 14.78 9.99
C TRP A 4 20.68 14.51 8.72
N ARG A 5 19.43 14.96 8.71
CA ARG A 5 18.49 14.86 7.59
C ARG A 5 18.83 15.81 6.44
N ALA A 6 19.54 16.89 6.71
CA ALA A 6 19.87 17.89 5.69
C ALA A 6 20.67 17.27 4.52
N PRO A 7 20.44 17.72 3.28
CA PRO A 7 21.11 17.17 2.09
C PRO A 7 22.64 17.18 2.20
N ILE A 8 23.23 18.26 2.71
CA ILE A 8 24.70 18.37 2.90
C ILE A 8 25.25 17.32 3.86
N SER A 9 24.46 16.82 4.80
CA SER A 9 24.91 15.79 5.75
C SER A 9 25.20 14.44 5.06
N SER A 10 24.70 14.21 3.84
CA SER A 10 25.04 13.01 3.05
C SER A 10 26.55 12.89 2.81
N VAL A 11 27.24 14.00 2.65
CA VAL A 11 28.69 14.05 2.41
C VAL A 11 29.48 13.36 3.53
N TYR A 12 29.00 13.44 4.76
CA TYR A 12 29.65 12.74 5.87
C TYR A 12 29.62 11.23 5.72
N TYR A 13 28.52 10.68 5.22
CA TYR A 13 28.28 9.24 5.13
C TYR A 13 28.77 8.62 3.82
N GLU A 14 28.70 9.37 2.71
CA GLU A 14 28.89 8.83 1.37
C GLU A 14 30.26 9.10 0.77
N ASN A 15 30.98 10.10 1.25
CA ASN A 15 32.21 10.55 0.61
C ASN A 15 33.42 10.45 1.55
N SER A 16 34.59 10.19 0.96
CA SER A 16 35.90 10.40 1.59
C SER A 16 36.26 11.88 1.56
N THR A 17 37.31 12.27 2.27
CA THR A 17 37.88 13.64 2.15
C THR A 17 38.30 13.94 0.72
N GLY A 18 38.14 15.19 0.32
CA GLY A 18 38.44 15.72 -1.05
C GLY A 18 37.20 16.31 -1.72
N PRO A 19 37.28 16.52 -3.05
CA PRO A 19 36.16 17.06 -3.82
C PRO A 19 34.98 16.12 -3.82
N CYS A 20 33.80 16.61 -3.44
CA CYS A 20 32.57 15.86 -3.42
C CYS A 20 31.37 16.77 -3.69
N SER A 21 30.18 16.20 -3.85
CA SER A 21 28.98 16.96 -4.13
C SER A 21 27.77 16.40 -3.38
N TYR A 22 26.77 17.24 -3.16
CA TYR A 22 25.47 16.87 -2.64
C TYR A 22 24.37 17.57 -3.44
N THR A 23 23.17 17.00 -3.45
CA THR A 23 22.05 17.53 -4.23
C THR A 23 20.91 17.95 -3.31
N VAL A 24 20.38 19.14 -3.53
CA VAL A 24 19.14 19.64 -2.92
C VAL A 24 18.06 19.57 -3.98
N SER A 25 16.93 18.92 -3.68
CA SER A 25 15.88 18.63 -4.66
C SER A 25 15.33 19.87 -5.37
N SER A 26 15.26 21.02 -4.67
CA SER A 26 14.73 22.29 -5.18
C SER A 26 15.79 23.21 -5.79
N GLU A 27 17.08 23.03 -5.45
CA GLU A 27 18.14 24.00 -5.75
C GLU A 27 19.27 23.46 -6.64
N GLY A 28 19.33 22.12 -6.83
CA GLY A 28 20.32 21.47 -7.68
C GLY A 28 21.53 20.90 -6.93
N THR A 29 22.64 20.69 -7.64
CA THR A 29 23.83 20.03 -7.10
C THR A 29 24.91 21.04 -6.73
N PHE A 30 25.43 20.91 -5.51
CA PHE A 30 26.48 21.74 -4.96
C PHE A 30 27.78 20.94 -4.84
N SER A 31 28.89 21.53 -5.27
CA SER A 31 30.22 20.95 -5.14
C SER A 31 30.95 21.57 -3.96
N ILE A 32 31.57 20.74 -3.13
CA ILE A 32 32.34 21.15 -1.96
C ILE A 32 33.68 20.38 -1.92
N ASP A 33 34.58 20.83 -1.09
CA ASP A 33 35.83 20.14 -0.83
C ASP A 33 35.87 19.74 0.67
N LEU A 34 35.60 18.46 0.96
CA LEU A 34 35.55 17.91 2.32
C LEU A 34 36.96 17.78 2.86
N LYS A 35 37.38 18.71 3.71
CA LYS A 35 38.74 18.77 4.24
C LYS A 35 39.01 17.76 5.34
N ARG A 36 38.01 17.44 6.17
CA ARG A 36 38.17 16.56 7.31
C ARG A 36 36.81 16.02 7.78
N LYS A 37 36.80 14.75 8.19
CA LYS A 37 35.74 14.15 8.98
C LYS A 37 36.24 13.91 10.38
N ARG A 38 35.53 14.38 11.39
CA ARG A 38 35.87 14.17 12.79
C ARG A 38 34.66 13.72 13.59
N THR A 39 34.79 12.59 14.24
CA THR A 39 33.79 12.04 15.13
C THR A 39 34.21 12.34 16.58
N TYR A 40 33.26 12.79 17.40
CA TYR A 40 33.43 13.10 18.79
C TYR A 40 32.70 12.12 19.66
N GLU A 41 33.34 11.65 20.71
CA GLU A 41 32.74 10.88 21.80
C GLU A 41 32.46 11.82 22.97
N ILE A 42 31.17 12.10 23.25
CA ILE A 42 30.73 13.01 24.29
C ILE A 42 29.91 12.21 25.30
N GLU A 43 30.27 12.34 26.57
CA GLU A 43 29.57 11.71 27.67
C GLU A 43 29.32 12.73 28.79
N ASN A 44 28.07 12.88 29.23
CA ASN A 44 27.64 13.85 30.24
C ASN A 44 28.19 15.27 29.95
N ASP A 45 28.00 15.78 28.74
CA ASP A 45 28.45 17.09 28.26
C ASP A 45 29.98 17.30 28.26
N HIS A 46 30.78 16.24 28.46
CA HIS A 46 32.23 16.29 28.41
C HIS A 46 32.74 15.52 27.18
N LEU A 47 33.63 16.16 26.43
CA LEU A 47 34.36 15.50 25.33
C LEU A 47 35.28 14.43 25.93
N ARG A 48 35.03 13.17 25.62
CA ARG A 48 35.85 12.02 26.05
C ARG A 48 36.96 11.75 25.08
N ASP A 49 36.65 11.72 23.79
CA ASP A 49 37.61 11.41 22.74
C ASP A 49 37.15 12.00 21.41
N PHE A 50 38.05 12.05 20.44
CA PHE A 50 37.72 12.33 19.07
C PHE A 50 38.66 11.57 18.14
N PHE A 51 38.16 11.22 16.95
CA PHE A 51 39.01 10.60 15.92
C PHE A 51 38.67 11.17 14.53
N ASP A 52 39.72 11.32 13.74
CA ASP A 52 39.61 11.74 12.34
C ASP A 52 39.52 10.48 11.46
N SER A 53 38.45 10.36 10.65
CA SER A 53 38.24 9.23 9.77
C SER A 53 38.46 9.66 8.31
N ASP A 54 39.70 9.49 7.82
CA ASP A 54 40.04 9.76 6.42
C ASP A 54 40.15 8.49 5.57
N VAL A 55 39.79 7.34 6.14
CA VAL A 55 40.11 6.04 5.53
C VAL A 55 38.95 5.52 4.72
N VAL A 56 39.11 5.51 3.40
CA VAL A 56 38.45 4.51 2.55
C VAL A 56 39.09 3.17 2.93
N ALA A 57 38.29 2.23 3.43
CA ALA A 57 38.77 0.91 3.85
C ALA A 57 39.44 0.20 2.66
N ASN A 58 40.74 0.19 2.63
CA ASN A 58 41.53 -0.73 1.81
C ASN A 58 41.78 -2.00 2.65
N ASP A 59 41.45 -3.18 2.12
CA ASP A 59 41.53 -4.49 2.79
C ASP A 59 42.85 -4.77 3.52
N GLU A 60 43.97 -4.24 3.04
CA GLU A 60 45.27 -4.40 3.72
C GLU A 60 45.44 -3.59 5.01
N LEU A 61 44.79 -2.44 5.12
CA LEU A 61 44.78 -1.61 6.34
C LEU A 61 43.84 -2.19 7.38
N LEU A 62 42.71 -2.76 6.93
CA LEU A 62 41.77 -3.47 7.80
C LEU A 62 42.46 -4.61 8.55
N THR A 63 43.29 -5.42 7.85
CA THR A 63 44.03 -6.54 8.41
C THR A 63 45.11 -6.12 9.41
N LYS A 64 45.78 -4.98 9.16
CA LYS A 64 46.78 -4.42 10.09
C LYS A 64 46.16 -3.75 11.32
N TYR A 65 44.98 -3.12 11.18
CA TYR A 65 44.24 -2.51 12.27
C TYR A 65 43.55 -3.54 13.17
N LEU A 66 43.04 -4.63 12.58
CA LEU A 66 42.48 -5.80 13.31
C LEU A 66 43.48 -6.41 14.30
N ALA A 67 44.75 -6.39 13.96
CA ALA A 67 45.82 -6.91 14.81
C ALA A 67 46.19 -5.98 16.00
N LYS A 68 45.87 -4.70 15.93
CA LYS A 68 46.30 -3.69 16.93
C LYS A 68 45.22 -3.11 17.84
N ASN A 69 43.93 -3.09 17.46
CA ASN A 69 42.91 -2.42 18.25
C ASN A 69 41.50 -2.93 18.00
N LYS A 70 40.94 -3.75 18.90
CA LYS A 70 39.54 -4.25 18.80
C LYS A 70 38.49 -3.12 18.71
N LYS A 71 38.74 -1.94 19.26
CA LYS A 71 37.83 -0.77 19.22
C LYS A 71 37.79 -0.08 17.85
N ALA A 72 38.91 -0.01 17.14
CA ALA A 72 38.99 0.63 15.83
C ALA A 72 38.25 -0.19 14.74
N VAL A 73 38.35 -1.52 14.81
CA VAL A 73 37.63 -2.44 13.91
C VAL A 73 36.13 -2.31 14.05
N LEU A 74 35.64 -2.20 15.26
CA LEU A 74 34.20 -2.00 15.52
C LEU A 74 33.73 -0.65 14.92
N GLY A 75 34.57 0.40 15.00
CA GLY A 75 34.27 1.71 14.40
C GLY A 75 34.15 1.70 12.87
N GLU A 76 35.02 0.94 12.17
CA GLU A 76 34.97 0.81 10.70
C GLU A 76 33.79 -0.04 10.23
N ILE A 77 33.47 -1.12 10.95
CA ILE A 77 32.28 -1.92 10.66
C ILE A 77 31.00 -1.06 10.85
N ILE A 78 30.93 -0.29 11.94
CA ILE A 78 29.83 0.63 12.19
C ILE A 78 29.74 1.68 11.08
N ALA A 79 30.84 2.26 10.65
CA ALA A 79 30.87 3.25 9.57
C ALA A 79 30.36 2.67 8.23
N THR A 80 30.76 1.44 7.89
CA THR A 80 30.29 0.74 6.69
C THR A 80 28.78 0.46 6.77
N ILE A 81 28.30 -0.06 7.89
CA ILE A 81 26.88 -0.29 8.12
C ILE A 81 26.10 1.03 8.04
N GLN A 82 26.60 2.11 8.61
CA GLN A 82 25.97 3.41 8.52
C GLN A 82 25.89 3.96 7.10
N GLN A 83 26.90 3.70 6.27
CA GLN A 83 26.89 4.09 4.86
C GLN A 83 25.79 3.37 4.08
N GLU A 84 25.68 2.05 4.23
CA GLU A 84 24.62 1.27 3.57
C GLU A 84 23.23 1.70 4.06
N GLN A 85 23.06 1.88 5.34
CA GLN A 85 21.81 2.35 5.95
C GLN A 85 21.46 3.76 5.44
N ASN A 86 22.43 4.65 5.32
CA ASN A 86 22.23 6.01 4.82
C ASN A 86 21.79 6.04 3.35
N LEU A 87 22.32 5.16 2.50
CA LEU A 87 21.85 5.00 1.12
C LEU A 87 20.38 4.60 1.04
N ILE A 88 19.93 3.70 1.93
CA ILE A 88 18.52 3.29 2.03
C ILE A 88 17.66 4.46 2.49
N ILE A 89 18.07 5.14 3.56
CA ILE A 89 17.33 6.26 4.15
C ILE A 89 17.09 7.37 3.13
N ARG A 90 18.12 7.71 2.34
CA ARG A 90 18.09 8.85 1.40
C ARG A 90 17.59 8.52 -0.01
N ARG A 91 17.28 7.26 -0.28
CA ARG A 91 16.74 6.88 -1.61
C ARG A 91 15.42 7.60 -1.88
N SER A 92 15.17 7.94 -3.15
CA SER A 92 13.96 8.64 -3.59
C SER A 92 12.68 8.08 -2.95
N PRO A 93 11.78 8.93 -2.41
CA PRO A 93 10.50 8.47 -1.86
C PRO A 93 9.54 7.91 -2.92
N LYS A 94 9.75 8.22 -4.20
CA LYS A 94 8.89 7.79 -5.33
C LYS A 94 9.20 6.38 -5.83
N THR A 95 10.10 5.63 -5.16
CA THR A 95 10.45 4.25 -5.54
C THR A 95 10.08 3.27 -4.45
N ASN A 96 9.47 2.16 -4.83
CA ASN A 96 9.25 1.04 -3.93
C ASN A 96 10.60 0.45 -3.50
N LEU A 97 10.71 0.08 -2.24
CA LEU A 97 11.96 -0.38 -1.64
C LEU A 97 11.72 -1.64 -0.81
N ILE A 98 12.52 -2.67 -1.09
CA ILE A 98 12.59 -3.88 -0.26
C ILE A 98 13.94 -3.87 0.44
N VAL A 99 13.92 -3.87 1.78
CA VAL A 99 15.12 -3.90 2.63
C VAL A 99 15.26 -5.29 3.23
N GLN A 100 16.34 -6.00 2.84
CA GLN A 100 16.64 -7.33 3.36
C GLN A 100 17.90 -7.27 4.24
N GLY A 101 17.91 -8.05 5.30
CA GLY A 101 19.07 -8.13 6.21
C GLY A 101 18.81 -9.12 7.34
N VAL A 102 19.89 -9.54 8.01
CA VAL A 102 19.82 -10.46 9.15
C VAL A 102 19.07 -9.84 10.34
N ALA A 103 18.64 -10.66 11.26
CA ALA A 103 18.07 -10.20 12.53
C ALA A 103 19.07 -9.28 13.25
N GLY A 104 18.61 -8.16 13.78
CA GLY A 104 19.45 -7.17 14.48
C GLY A 104 20.27 -6.24 13.57
N SER A 105 20.12 -6.30 12.22
CA SER A 105 20.81 -5.38 11.31
C SER A 105 20.27 -3.94 11.30
N GLY A 106 19.24 -3.66 12.09
CA GLY A 106 18.65 -2.32 12.23
C GLY A 106 17.61 -1.97 11.15
N LYS A 107 17.00 -2.95 10.48
CA LYS A 107 15.99 -2.71 9.42
C LYS A 107 14.86 -1.79 9.87
N THR A 108 14.25 -2.08 11.02
CA THR A 108 13.19 -1.25 11.62
C THR A 108 13.67 0.16 11.92
N THR A 109 14.88 0.30 12.49
CA THR A 109 15.50 1.59 12.76
C THR A 109 15.71 2.40 11.48
N VAL A 110 16.23 1.76 10.43
CA VAL A 110 16.43 2.39 9.12
C VAL A 110 15.11 2.84 8.50
N ALA A 111 14.06 2.04 8.63
CA ALA A 111 12.72 2.40 8.15
C ALA A 111 12.20 3.67 8.87
N MET A 112 12.34 3.76 10.19
CA MET A 112 11.92 4.95 10.95
C MET A 112 12.75 6.20 10.61
N HIS A 113 14.07 6.06 10.47
CA HIS A 113 14.92 7.18 10.03
C HIS A 113 14.58 7.62 8.60
N ARG A 114 14.24 6.68 7.70
CA ARG A 114 13.79 7.01 6.37
C ARG A 114 12.49 7.82 6.37
N ILE A 115 11.53 7.46 7.21
CA ILE A 115 10.29 8.23 7.36
C ILE A 115 10.62 9.66 7.82
N SER A 116 11.44 9.81 8.86
CA SER A 116 11.87 11.12 9.35
C SER A 116 12.59 11.93 8.26
N TYR A 117 13.45 11.28 7.47
CA TYR A 117 14.15 11.91 6.35
C TYR A 117 13.19 12.40 5.26
N ILE A 118 12.21 11.58 4.89
CA ILE A 118 11.22 11.94 3.87
C ILE A 118 10.37 13.12 4.33
N LEU A 119 9.83 13.06 5.53
CA LEU A 119 9.00 14.14 6.07
C LEU A 119 9.78 15.46 6.25
N TYR A 120 11.08 15.40 6.52
CA TYR A 120 11.91 16.59 6.63
C TYR A 120 12.26 17.22 5.25
N ASN A 121 12.60 16.41 4.24
CA ASN A 121 13.08 16.90 2.95
C ASN A 121 11.99 17.10 1.90
N TYR A 122 10.79 16.56 2.12
CA TYR A 122 9.66 16.55 1.17
C TYR A 122 8.36 16.96 1.88
N GLU A 123 8.43 17.91 2.82
CA GLU A 123 7.29 18.38 3.61
C GLU A 123 6.17 19.01 2.77
N GLU A 124 6.50 19.51 1.57
CA GLU A 124 5.52 20.04 0.62
C GLU A 124 4.73 18.93 -0.08
N ASP A 125 5.34 17.76 -0.28
CA ASP A 125 4.77 16.64 -1.03
C ASP A 125 4.05 15.63 -0.10
N PHE A 126 4.53 15.45 1.14
CA PHE A 126 4.11 14.37 2.05
C PHE A 126 3.78 14.88 3.45
N ARG A 127 2.69 14.35 4.00
CA ARG A 127 2.25 14.64 5.38
C ARG A 127 2.32 13.37 6.23
N PRO A 128 2.56 13.49 7.55
CA PRO A 128 2.60 12.33 8.45
C PRO A 128 1.33 11.46 8.38
N GLU A 129 0.15 12.08 8.21
CA GLU A 129 -1.14 11.37 8.14
C GLU A 129 -1.27 10.46 6.92
N ASP A 130 -0.43 10.65 5.90
CA ASP A 130 -0.43 9.87 4.67
C ASP A 130 0.51 8.65 4.76
N PHE A 131 1.24 8.52 5.89
CA PHE A 131 2.10 7.37 6.18
C PHE A 131 1.39 6.35 7.04
N TYR A 132 1.57 5.09 6.66
CA TYR A 132 1.10 3.93 7.41
C TYR A 132 2.27 3.02 7.76
N ILE A 133 2.38 2.64 9.02
CA ILE A 133 3.32 1.61 9.48
C ILE A 133 2.50 0.38 9.85
N ILE A 134 2.76 -0.71 9.14
CA ILE A 134 2.13 -2.01 9.36
C ILE A 134 3.13 -2.91 10.07
N GLY A 135 2.80 -3.33 11.27
CA GLY A 135 3.59 -4.29 12.05
C GLY A 135 2.89 -5.65 12.16
N SER A 136 3.68 -6.69 12.37
CA SER A 136 3.16 -8.04 12.56
C SER A 136 2.47 -8.24 13.91
N ASN A 137 2.73 -7.36 14.89
CA ASN A 137 2.12 -7.43 16.22
C ASN A 137 2.16 -6.08 16.96
N ARG A 138 1.36 -5.99 18.03
CA ARG A 138 1.25 -4.77 18.85
C ARG A 138 2.53 -4.42 19.61
N ILE A 139 3.37 -5.39 19.98
CA ILE A 139 4.60 -5.14 20.73
C ILE A 139 5.57 -4.36 19.86
N LEU A 140 5.73 -4.76 18.61
CA LEU A 140 6.54 -4.05 17.62
C LEU A 140 6.03 -2.63 17.38
N LEU A 141 4.71 -2.48 17.20
CA LEU A 141 4.10 -1.15 17.01
C LEU A 141 4.32 -0.23 18.23
N ASN A 142 4.21 -0.74 19.45
CA ASN A 142 4.51 0.03 20.67
C ASN A 142 5.97 0.50 20.72
N TYR A 143 6.91 -0.36 20.31
CA TYR A 143 8.33 0.04 20.18
C TYR A 143 8.48 1.17 19.15
N ILE A 144 7.92 1.04 17.97
CA ILE A 144 7.96 2.07 16.92
C ILE A 144 7.37 3.39 17.44
N THR A 145 6.22 3.32 18.12
CA THR A 145 5.56 4.49 18.73
C THR A 145 6.48 5.23 19.72
N SER A 146 7.32 4.52 20.45
CA SER A 146 8.23 5.13 21.41
C SER A 146 9.45 5.81 20.77
N VAL A 147 9.88 5.35 19.60
CA VAL A 147 11.07 5.86 18.90
C VAL A 147 10.77 7.02 17.94
N LEU A 148 9.62 7.01 17.29
CA LEU A 148 9.28 8.05 16.30
C LEU A 148 9.37 9.50 16.84
N PRO A 149 8.91 9.82 18.09
CA PRO A 149 9.05 11.16 18.65
C PRO A 149 10.50 11.61 18.84
N GLU A 150 11.45 10.68 19.09
CA GLU A 150 12.88 10.99 19.18
C GLU A 150 13.47 11.42 17.82
N LEU A 151 12.76 11.10 16.74
CA LEU A 151 13.09 11.46 15.36
C LEU A 151 12.26 12.65 14.84
N ASP A 152 11.58 13.39 15.71
CA ASP A 152 10.65 14.50 15.37
C ASP A 152 9.49 14.07 14.44
N VAL A 153 9.01 12.85 14.60
CA VAL A 153 7.93 12.29 13.77
C VAL A 153 6.69 12.05 14.62
N TYR A 154 5.58 12.70 14.23
CA TYR A 154 4.29 12.65 14.92
C TYR A 154 3.16 12.44 13.91
N GLY A 155 2.05 11.86 14.34
CA GLY A 155 0.83 11.77 13.52
C GLY A 155 0.80 10.63 12.51
N ILE A 156 1.82 9.77 12.46
CA ILE A 156 1.84 8.59 11.59
C ILE A 156 0.86 7.54 12.10
N ARG A 157 0.13 6.92 11.18
CA ARG A 157 -0.81 5.84 11.47
C ARG A 157 -0.08 4.52 11.62
N GLN A 158 -0.31 3.84 12.73
CA GLN A 158 0.32 2.56 13.06
C GLN A 158 -0.76 1.55 13.35
N MET A 159 -0.68 0.39 12.70
CA MET A 159 -1.68 -0.67 12.86
C MET A 159 -1.11 -2.04 12.47
N THR A 160 -1.79 -3.10 12.88
CA THR A 160 -1.52 -4.43 12.35
C THR A 160 -2.15 -4.61 10.97
N MET A 161 -1.77 -5.66 10.25
CA MET A 161 -2.35 -5.98 8.94
C MET A 161 -3.85 -6.26 9.05
N GLU A 162 -4.26 -6.97 10.10
CA GLU A 162 -5.68 -7.25 10.37
C GLU A 162 -6.47 -5.96 10.60
N GLN A 163 -5.92 -5.03 11.38
CA GLN A 163 -6.55 -3.72 11.62
C GLN A 163 -6.69 -2.90 10.34
N LEU A 164 -5.71 -3.01 9.43
CA LEU A 164 -5.79 -2.37 8.13
C LEU A 164 -6.94 -2.93 7.30
N PHE A 165 -7.06 -4.26 7.20
CA PHE A 165 -8.15 -4.88 6.43
C PHE A 165 -9.51 -4.62 7.05
N ILE A 166 -9.65 -4.66 8.38
CA ILE A 166 -10.89 -4.27 9.08
C ILE A 166 -11.28 -2.84 8.74
N ARG A 167 -10.31 -1.92 8.73
CA ARG A 167 -10.56 -0.53 8.35
C ARG A 167 -11.06 -0.39 6.92
N LEU A 168 -10.59 -1.24 5.99
CA LEU A 168 -11.06 -1.27 4.60
C LEU A 168 -12.48 -1.82 4.46
N LEU A 169 -12.97 -2.62 5.42
CA LEU A 169 -14.34 -3.10 5.46
C LEU A 169 -15.34 -2.05 5.94
N TYR A 170 -14.85 -0.99 6.59
CA TYR A 170 -15.62 0.16 7.05
C TYR A 170 -16.92 -0.24 7.81
N GLU A 171 -18.11 0.07 7.26
CA GLU A 171 -19.40 -0.19 7.89
C GLU A 171 -19.78 -1.69 7.93
N ASP A 172 -19.14 -2.52 7.14
CA ASP A 172 -19.46 -3.95 7.08
C ASP A 172 -18.82 -4.75 8.21
N TRP A 173 -17.84 -4.18 8.92
CA TRP A 173 -17.25 -4.80 10.10
C TRP A 173 -18.01 -4.42 11.37
N ASP A 174 -18.49 -5.42 12.09
CA ASP A 174 -19.18 -5.28 13.37
C ASP A 174 -18.30 -5.87 14.48
N GLU A 175 -17.71 -5.01 15.32
CA GLU A 175 -16.81 -5.40 16.41
C GLU A 175 -17.50 -6.21 17.52
N GLU A 176 -18.83 -6.11 17.65
CA GLU A 176 -19.60 -6.90 18.62
C GLU A 176 -19.87 -8.33 18.11
N LYS A 177 -19.91 -8.49 16.78
CA LYS A 177 -20.25 -9.77 16.14
C LYS A 177 -19.01 -10.56 15.70
N TYR A 178 -17.98 -9.87 15.22
CA TYR A 178 -16.84 -10.51 14.58
C TYR A 178 -15.57 -10.41 15.42
N MET A 179 -14.78 -11.46 15.40
CA MET A 179 -13.52 -11.55 16.13
C MET A 179 -12.36 -11.82 15.15
N VAL A 180 -11.15 -11.48 15.59
CA VAL A 180 -9.93 -11.77 14.87
C VAL A 180 -9.12 -12.80 15.65
N HIS A 181 -8.64 -13.81 14.96
CA HIS A 181 -7.71 -14.77 15.54
C HIS A 181 -6.37 -14.78 14.78
N THR A 182 -5.30 -15.15 15.48
CA THR A 182 -3.98 -15.30 14.90
C THR A 182 -3.87 -16.63 14.17
N ILE A 183 -3.21 -16.60 13.02
CA ILE A 183 -2.94 -17.80 12.23
C ILE A 183 -1.88 -18.67 12.91
N ASP A 184 -2.11 -19.98 12.99
CA ASP A 184 -1.03 -20.93 13.13
C ASP A 184 -0.37 -21.14 11.75
N ARG A 185 0.83 -20.60 11.58
CA ARG A 185 1.60 -20.66 10.32
C ARG A 185 2.12 -22.05 9.99
N ALA A 186 2.16 -22.95 10.95
CA ALA A 186 2.54 -24.34 10.75
C ALA A 186 1.43 -25.18 10.09
N ASP A 187 0.21 -24.67 10.04
CA ASP A 187 -0.90 -25.34 9.39
C ASP A 187 -0.84 -25.15 7.85
N GLU A 188 -0.76 -26.28 7.13
CA GLU A 188 -0.76 -26.28 5.66
C GLU A 188 -2.00 -25.58 5.05
N LYS A 189 -3.17 -25.65 5.71
CA LYS A 189 -4.40 -25.00 5.26
C LYS A 189 -4.26 -23.46 5.23
N ASN A 190 -3.55 -22.91 6.21
CA ASN A 190 -3.26 -21.48 6.26
C ASN A 190 -2.25 -21.07 5.16
N SER A 191 -1.35 -21.95 4.77
CA SER A 191 -0.44 -21.77 3.65
C SER A 191 -1.20 -21.60 2.32
N ILE A 192 -2.32 -22.30 2.12
CA ILE A 192 -3.15 -22.22 0.92
C ILE A 192 -3.77 -20.81 0.81
N LYS A 193 -4.41 -20.32 1.87
CA LYS A 193 -5.02 -18.98 1.88
C LYS A 193 -4.01 -17.84 1.71
N GLY A 194 -2.80 -18.01 2.20
CA GLY A 194 -1.73 -17.01 2.08
C GLY A 194 -1.07 -16.93 0.70
N GLY A 195 -1.31 -17.87 -0.19
CA GLY A 195 -0.65 -17.97 -1.50
C GLY A 195 -1.27 -17.05 -2.58
N SER A 196 -0.48 -16.69 -3.58
CA SER A 196 -0.96 -15.93 -4.75
C SER A 196 -2.05 -16.67 -5.54
N GLY A 197 -2.02 -18.01 -5.57
CA GLY A 197 -3.05 -18.81 -6.22
C GLY A 197 -4.43 -18.62 -5.62
N TRP A 198 -4.52 -18.41 -4.31
CA TRP A 198 -5.78 -18.09 -3.63
C TRP A 198 -6.32 -16.72 -4.06
N PHE A 199 -5.45 -15.73 -4.16
CA PHE A 199 -5.81 -14.41 -4.65
C PHE A 199 -6.35 -14.46 -6.08
N PHE A 200 -5.69 -15.16 -6.99
CA PHE A 200 -6.15 -15.28 -8.38
C PHE A 200 -7.50 -16.01 -8.50
N ASP A 201 -7.75 -17.02 -7.65
CA ASP A 201 -9.06 -17.67 -7.59
C ASP A 201 -10.14 -16.70 -7.11
N LEU A 202 -9.84 -15.87 -6.10
CA LEU A 202 -10.75 -14.82 -5.61
C LEU A 202 -11.01 -13.75 -6.67
N GLU A 203 -9.97 -13.31 -7.36
CA GLU A 203 -10.11 -12.35 -8.46
C GLU A 203 -11.00 -12.89 -9.59
N ASN A 204 -10.80 -14.16 -9.99
CA ASN A 204 -11.64 -14.80 -10.99
C ASN A 204 -13.08 -14.97 -10.50
N PHE A 205 -13.28 -15.28 -9.23
CA PHE A 205 -14.62 -15.33 -8.64
C PHE A 205 -15.31 -13.96 -8.74
N CYS A 206 -14.62 -12.87 -8.36
CA CYS A 206 -15.16 -11.51 -8.47
C CYS A 206 -15.53 -11.16 -9.92
N ARG A 207 -14.69 -11.51 -10.89
CA ARG A 207 -14.96 -11.27 -12.33
C ARG A 207 -16.19 -12.01 -12.82
N THR A 208 -16.34 -13.27 -12.42
CA THR A 208 -17.51 -14.09 -12.77
C THR A 208 -18.77 -13.50 -12.15
N TYR A 209 -18.73 -13.18 -10.86
CA TYR A 209 -19.84 -12.56 -10.16
C TYR A 209 -20.24 -11.22 -10.79
N GLU A 210 -19.28 -10.35 -11.11
CA GLU A 210 -19.54 -9.08 -11.81
C GLU A 210 -20.22 -9.31 -13.16
N ALA A 211 -19.76 -10.31 -13.95
CA ALA A 211 -20.33 -10.63 -15.25
C ALA A 211 -21.77 -11.14 -15.16
N GLU A 212 -22.14 -11.79 -14.06
CA GLU A 212 -23.51 -12.23 -13.80
C GLU A 212 -24.43 -11.07 -13.35
N GLN A 213 -23.87 -10.07 -12.66
CA GLN A 213 -24.64 -8.94 -12.14
C GLN A 213 -24.83 -7.80 -13.15
N ILE A 214 -23.84 -7.55 -14.02
CA ILE A 214 -23.91 -6.49 -15.04
C ILE A 214 -24.36 -7.07 -16.37
N PRO A 215 -25.57 -6.72 -16.88
CA PRO A 215 -26.04 -7.18 -18.19
C PRO A 215 -25.07 -6.79 -19.31
N ARG A 216 -24.70 -7.78 -20.14
CA ARG A 216 -23.78 -7.58 -21.28
C ARG A 216 -24.51 -7.58 -22.64
N GLU A 217 -25.83 -7.40 -22.62
CA GLU A 217 -26.66 -7.37 -23.84
C GLU A 217 -26.70 -5.96 -24.45
N PRO A 218 -26.90 -5.83 -25.78
CA PRO A 218 -27.05 -4.53 -26.42
C PRO A 218 -28.28 -3.80 -25.91
N VAL A 219 -28.12 -2.55 -25.49
CA VAL A 219 -29.23 -1.71 -25.04
C VAL A 219 -29.78 -0.90 -26.21
N ARG A 220 -31.05 -1.05 -26.51
CA ARG A 220 -31.73 -0.33 -27.59
C ARG A 220 -32.85 0.55 -27.05
N LEU A 221 -33.09 1.68 -27.75
CA LEU A 221 -34.22 2.53 -27.46
C LEU A 221 -35.52 1.82 -27.94
N GLU A 222 -36.43 1.54 -27.01
CA GLU A 222 -37.60 0.69 -27.25
C GLU A 222 -38.48 1.13 -28.43
N LYS A 223 -38.62 2.43 -28.65
CA LYS A 223 -39.51 2.98 -29.64
C LYS A 223 -38.94 2.97 -31.05
N THR A 224 -37.67 3.23 -31.20
CA THR A 224 -37.00 3.38 -32.52
C THR A 224 -36.11 2.19 -32.85
N GLY A 225 -35.77 1.35 -31.88
CA GLY A 225 -34.80 0.29 -32.04
C GLY A 225 -33.35 0.77 -32.16
N THR A 226 -33.12 2.10 -32.02
CA THR A 226 -31.78 2.69 -32.10
C THR A 226 -30.86 2.09 -31.02
N LEU A 227 -29.66 1.69 -31.42
CA LEU A 227 -28.67 1.14 -30.53
C LEU A 227 -28.09 2.27 -29.66
N LEU A 228 -28.27 2.17 -28.34
CA LEU A 228 -27.71 3.12 -27.36
C LEU A 228 -26.33 2.65 -26.85
N LEU A 229 -26.23 1.38 -26.48
CA LEU A 229 -24.97 0.74 -26.08
C LEU A 229 -24.91 -0.64 -26.72
N ASP A 230 -23.78 -1.00 -27.30
CA ASP A 230 -23.56 -2.37 -27.78
C ASP A 230 -22.92 -3.26 -26.70
N ALA A 231 -22.99 -4.56 -26.88
CA ALA A 231 -22.45 -5.54 -25.93
C ALA A 231 -20.92 -5.44 -25.80
N GLU A 232 -20.23 -5.17 -26.92
CA GLU A 232 -18.77 -5.06 -26.93
C GLU A 232 -18.30 -3.83 -26.16
N TYR A 233 -19.00 -2.70 -26.29
CA TYR A 233 -18.71 -1.50 -25.51
C TYR A 233 -18.86 -1.76 -24.00
N ILE A 234 -19.96 -2.39 -23.57
CA ILE A 234 -20.22 -2.71 -22.17
C ILE A 234 -19.11 -3.62 -21.61
N ASP A 235 -18.76 -4.66 -22.36
CA ASP A 235 -17.74 -5.63 -21.96
C ASP A 235 -16.34 -4.98 -21.88
N ASN A 236 -15.97 -4.17 -22.87
CA ASN A 236 -14.70 -3.43 -22.87
C ASN A 236 -14.64 -2.44 -21.73
N TYR A 237 -15.71 -1.68 -21.48
CA TYR A 237 -15.79 -0.75 -20.37
C TYR A 237 -15.54 -1.45 -19.01
N CYS A 238 -16.22 -2.57 -18.78
CA CYS A 238 -16.04 -3.32 -17.52
C CYS A 238 -14.62 -3.89 -17.35
N ARG A 239 -13.94 -4.23 -18.44
CA ARG A 239 -12.55 -4.71 -18.42
C ARG A 239 -11.54 -3.59 -18.20
N GLU A 240 -11.71 -2.47 -18.88
CA GLU A 240 -10.77 -1.33 -18.83
C GLU A 240 -10.85 -0.58 -17.50
N GLN A 241 -12.06 -0.46 -16.93
CA GLN A 241 -12.27 0.18 -15.64
C GLN A 241 -12.02 -0.78 -14.46
N SER A 242 -10.84 -1.39 -14.44
CA SER A 242 -10.47 -2.38 -13.41
C SER A 242 -10.37 -1.83 -11.98
N THR A 243 -10.17 -0.52 -11.85
CA THR A 243 -10.07 0.18 -10.55
C THR A 243 -11.42 0.52 -9.95
N LEU A 244 -12.50 0.55 -10.75
CA LEU A 244 -13.84 0.80 -10.24
C LEU A 244 -14.44 -0.47 -9.64
N SER A 245 -15.20 -0.29 -8.54
CA SER A 245 -16.05 -1.34 -8.00
C SER A 245 -17.17 -1.72 -8.98
N MET A 246 -17.81 -2.86 -8.78
CA MET A 246 -18.97 -3.27 -9.55
C MET A 246 -20.10 -2.22 -9.47
N GLU A 247 -20.38 -1.69 -8.27
CA GLU A 247 -21.36 -0.60 -8.10
C GLU A 247 -20.96 0.65 -8.89
N GLY A 248 -19.68 1.05 -8.82
CA GLY A 248 -19.16 2.19 -9.57
C GLY A 248 -19.32 2.02 -11.07
N LYS A 249 -19.04 0.82 -11.60
CA LYS A 249 -19.25 0.51 -13.02
C LYS A 249 -20.73 0.59 -13.43
N MET A 250 -21.64 0.05 -12.61
CA MET A 250 -23.08 0.14 -12.83
C MET A 250 -23.57 1.60 -12.88
N CYS A 251 -23.12 2.43 -11.93
CA CYS A 251 -23.44 3.86 -11.89
C CYS A 251 -22.98 4.55 -13.18
N MET A 252 -21.72 4.39 -13.54
CA MET A 252 -21.14 5.04 -14.72
C MET A 252 -21.79 4.56 -16.03
N LEU A 253 -22.09 3.27 -16.15
CA LEU A 253 -22.81 2.74 -17.32
C LEU A 253 -24.23 3.31 -17.43
N ASN A 254 -24.92 3.50 -16.29
CA ASN A 254 -26.22 4.18 -16.27
C ASN A 254 -26.11 5.63 -16.74
N GLU A 255 -25.09 6.38 -16.27
CA GLU A 255 -24.85 7.77 -16.70
C GLU A 255 -24.56 7.84 -18.22
N ILE A 256 -23.70 6.97 -18.74
CA ILE A 256 -23.37 6.91 -20.16
C ILE A 256 -24.62 6.58 -20.99
N LEU A 257 -25.40 5.59 -20.54
CA LEU A 257 -26.65 5.21 -21.20
C LEU A 257 -27.66 6.36 -21.22
N LEU A 258 -27.79 7.05 -20.09
CA LEU A 258 -28.69 8.18 -19.94
C LEU A 258 -28.29 9.34 -20.87
N ALA A 259 -27.00 9.67 -20.96
CA ALA A 259 -26.50 10.71 -21.84
C ALA A 259 -26.78 10.38 -23.32
N LYS A 260 -26.57 9.13 -23.73
CA LYS A 260 -26.90 8.66 -25.11
C LYS A 260 -28.41 8.71 -25.38
N PHE A 261 -29.23 8.31 -24.41
CA PHE A 261 -30.67 8.42 -24.49
C PHE A 261 -31.12 9.90 -24.64
N GLU A 262 -30.62 10.81 -23.84
CA GLU A 262 -30.99 12.23 -23.90
C GLU A 262 -30.58 12.87 -25.23
N ASN A 263 -29.44 12.51 -25.78
CA ASN A 263 -28.98 12.96 -27.11
C ASN A 263 -29.92 12.47 -28.22
N GLU A 264 -30.28 11.18 -28.20
CA GLU A 264 -31.17 10.58 -29.21
C GLU A 264 -32.59 11.20 -29.16
N VAL A 265 -33.13 11.39 -27.97
CA VAL A 265 -34.49 11.94 -27.77
C VAL A 265 -34.55 13.45 -28.02
N SER A 266 -33.41 14.17 -27.98
CA SER A 266 -33.32 15.57 -28.32
C SER A 266 -33.16 15.83 -29.82
N GLY A 267 -32.86 14.78 -30.59
CA GLY A 267 -32.80 14.81 -32.07
C GLY A 267 -34.17 15.16 -32.69
N LYS A 268 -34.15 15.81 -33.85
CA LYS A 268 -35.37 16.30 -34.51
C LYS A 268 -36.25 15.24 -35.17
N GLU A 269 -35.81 13.98 -35.24
CA GLU A 269 -36.49 12.96 -36.04
C GLU A 269 -37.63 12.21 -35.33
N VAL A 270 -37.63 12.17 -34.02
CA VAL A 270 -38.64 11.44 -33.23
C VAL A 270 -39.18 12.30 -32.07
N THR A 271 -40.50 12.52 -32.06
CA THR A 271 -41.18 13.23 -30.98
C THR A 271 -41.60 12.24 -29.89
N PHE A 272 -41.09 12.41 -28.68
CA PHE A 272 -41.51 11.62 -27.51
C PHE A 272 -42.47 12.47 -26.64
N PRO A 273 -43.67 11.96 -26.30
CA PRO A 273 -44.50 12.58 -25.28
C PRO A 273 -43.76 12.71 -23.94
N ALA A 274 -43.96 13.82 -23.25
CA ALA A 274 -43.25 14.14 -22.01
C ALA A 274 -43.35 13.02 -20.95
N ARG A 275 -44.52 12.34 -20.87
CA ARG A 275 -44.76 11.24 -19.94
C ARG A 275 -43.91 10.01 -20.29
N GLU A 276 -43.82 9.68 -21.59
CA GLU A 276 -43.03 8.57 -22.11
C GLU A 276 -41.53 8.84 -21.94
N LYS A 277 -41.08 10.04 -22.28
CA LYS A 277 -39.68 10.47 -22.04
C LYS A 277 -39.30 10.31 -20.57
N LYS A 278 -40.15 10.71 -19.64
CA LYS A 278 -39.90 10.57 -18.21
C LYS A 278 -39.84 9.12 -17.75
N ALA A 279 -40.68 8.24 -18.32
CA ALA A 279 -40.68 6.82 -17.98
C ALA A 279 -39.41 6.12 -18.49
N LEU A 280 -39.01 6.38 -19.72
CA LEU A 280 -37.76 5.85 -20.31
C LEU A 280 -36.53 6.36 -19.56
N LYS A 281 -36.49 7.66 -19.21
CA LYS A 281 -35.41 8.22 -18.40
C LYS A 281 -35.22 7.44 -17.08
N ARG A 282 -36.29 7.21 -16.33
CA ARG A 282 -36.25 6.43 -15.10
C ARG A 282 -35.81 4.99 -15.29
N LYS A 283 -36.14 4.37 -16.43
CA LYS A 283 -35.70 3.02 -16.77
C LYS A 283 -34.20 2.98 -17.02
N TYR A 284 -33.67 3.93 -17.82
CA TYR A 284 -32.26 3.97 -18.17
C TYR A 284 -31.35 4.47 -17.03
N GLU A 285 -31.87 5.29 -16.10
CA GLU A 285 -31.18 5.68 -14.88
C GLU A 285 -30.80 4.47 -13.99
N LYS A 286 -31.45 3.32 -14.16
CA LYS A 286 -31.28 2.12 -13.31
C LYS A 286 -31.15 0.84 -14.13
N TYR A 287 -30.81 0.95 -15.41
CA TYR A 287 -30.78 -0.20 -16.31
C TYR A 287 -29.77 -1.27 -15.86
N PHE A 288 -28.59 -0.85 -15.45
CA PHE A 288 -27.53 -1.72 -14.93
C PHE A 288 -27.62 -1.95 -13.42
N GLY A 289 -28.67 -1.52 -12.77
CA GLY A 289 -28.90 -1.59 -11.34
C GLY A 289 -29.11 -0.21 -10.71
N ASP A 290 -29.54 -0.18 -9.45
CA ASP A 290 -29.78 1.07 -8.73
C ASP A 290 -28.49 1.70 -8.11
N GLY A 291 -27.33 1.17 -8.44
CA GLY A 291 -26.03 1.64 -7.96
C GLY A 291 -25.73 1.29 -6.51
N LYS A 292 -26.54 0.43 -5.90
CA LYS A 292 -26.29 -0.09 -4.55
C LYS A 292 -26.45 -1.60 -4.52
N TRP A 293 -25.34 -2.27 -4.30
CA TRP A 293 -25.37 -3.71 -4.04
C TRP A 293 -25.86 -3.96 -2.60
N ARG A 294 -26.84 -4.85 -2.45
CA ARG A 294 -27.52 -5.10 -1.16
C ARG A 294 -27.19 -6.45 -0.55
N GLY A 295 -26.23 -7.15 -1.13
CA GLY A 295 -25.74 -8.41 -0.59
C GLY A 295 -24.85 -8.21 0.66
N SER A 296 -24.42 -9.32 1.22
CA SER A 296 -23.43 -9.36 2.30
C SER A 296 -22.07 -9.78 1.74
N ILE A 297 -21.03 -9.02 2.03
CA ILE A 297 -19.65 -9.39 1.65
C ILE A 297 -19.25 -10.72 2.32
N PHE A 298 -19.75 -10.96 3.53
CA PHE A 298 -19.50 -12.22 4.24
C PHE A 298 -20.16 -13.41 3.55
N ASP A 299 -21.42 -13.26 3.10
CA ASP A 299 -22.11 -14.32 2.35
C ASP A 299 -21.42 -14.58 1.00
N LEU A 300 -20.93 -13.53 0.36
CA LEU A 300 -20.18 -13.65 -0.89
C LEU A 300 -18.83 -14.37 -0.68
N TYR A 301 -18.18 -14.11 0.45
CA TYR A 301 -16.98 -14.84 0.85
C TYR A 301 -17.25 -16.31 1.10
N LEU A 302 -18.36 -16.65 1.77
CA LEU A 302 -18.76 -18.03 1.97
C LEU A 302 -19.00 -18.76 0.64
N GLN A 303 -19.66 -18.13 -0.33
CA GLN A 303 -19.82 -18.69 -1.68
C GLN A 303 -18.49 -18.94 -2.37
N PHE A 304 -17.52 -18.04 -2.20
CA PHE A 304 -16.16 -18.28 -2.70
C PHE A 304 -15.51 -19.50 -2.05
N LEU A 305 -15.63 -19.66 -0.72
CA LEU A 305 -15.09 -20.81 0.01
C LEU A 305 -15.73 -22.14 -0.44
N GLU A 306 -17.05 -22.17 -0.65
CA GLU A 306 -17.76 -23.32 -1.21
C GLU A 306 -17.21 -23.72 -2.58
N GLN A 307 -16.97 -22.74 -3.48
CA GLN A 307 -16.34 -23.03 -4.77
C GLN A 307 -14.89 -23.56 -4.63
N GLN A 308 -14.13 -23.11 -3.63
CA GLN A 308 -12.78 -23.63 -3.40
C GLN A 308 -12.82 -25.07 -2.87
N GLU A 309 -13.80 -25.42 -2.04
CA GLU A 309 -14.02 -26.78 -1.57
C GLU A 309 -14.36 -27.73 -2.74
N GLU A 310 -15.24 -27.33 -3.66
CA GLU A 310 -15.55 -28.07 -4.89
C GLU A 310 -14.31 -28.30 -5.76
N LYS A 311 -13.35 -27.38 -5.76
CA LYS A 311 -12.05 -27.52 -6.45
C LYS A 311 -11.02 -28.33 -5.66
N GLY A 312 -11.39 -28.92 -4.52
CA GLY A 312 -10.52 -29.69 -3.65
C GLY A 312 -9.59 -28.89 -2.77
N LYS A 313 -9.84 -27.58 -2.61
CA LYS A 313 -9.08 -26.69 -1.73
C LYS A 313 -9.91 -26.39 -0.46
N ALA A 314 -10.21 -27.43 0.32
CA ALA A 314 -10.97 -27.26 1.56
C ALA A 314 -10.14 -26.51 2.61
N VAL A 315 -10.71 -25.42 3.13
CA VAL A 315 -10.20 -24.63 4.25
C VAL A 315 -11.25 -24.55 5.34
N GLU A 316 -10.84 -24.11 6.52
CA GLU A 316 -11.80 -23.87 7.59
C GLU A 316 -12.74 -22.69 7.22
N VAL A 317 -14.04 -22.92 7.33
CA VAL A 317 -15.04 -21.90 7.05
C VAL A 317 -15.23 -21.06 8.31
N PRO A 318 -14.94 -19.74 8.26
CA PRO A 318 -15.09 -18.89 9.45
C PRO A 318 -16.56 -18.67 9.78
N GLU A 319 -16.95 -18.91 11.04
CA GLU A 319 -18.29 -18.57 11.52
C GLU A 319 -18.39 -17.08 11.88
N ASN A 320 -17.61 -16.64 12.87
CA ASN A 320 -17.53 -15.24 13.30
C ASN A 320 -16.10 -14.82 13.69
N SER A 321 -15.11 -15.67 13.44
CA SER A 321 -13.71 -15.42 13.76
C SER A 321 -12.86 -15.57 12.51
N PHE A 322 -12.11 -14.53 12.18
CA PHE A 322 -11.41 -14.38 10.89
C PHE A 322 -9.92 -14.25 11.12
N ASP A 323 -9.14 -14.89 10.29
CA ASP A 323 -7.71 -14.69 10.22
C ASP A 323 -7.33 -13.54 9.25
N VAL A 324 -6.05 -13.20 9.17
CA VAL A 324 -5.56 -12.10 8.32
C VAL A 324 -5.87 -12.32 6.83
N TYR A 325 -5.92 -13.57 6.35
CA TYR A 325 -6.20 -13.87 4.94
C TYR A 325 -7.70 -13.86 4.64
N ASP A 326 -8.54 -14.25 5.60
CA ASP A 326 -9.99 -14.05 5.51
C ASP A 326 -10.31 -12.56 5.44
N LEU A 327 -9.69 -11.76 6.32
CA LEU A 327 -9.85 -10.31 6.32
C LEU A 327 -9.35 -9.67 5.04
N ALA A 328 -8.22 -10.14 4.48
CA ALA A 328 -7.73 -9.70 3.19
C ALA A 328 -8.73 -10.01 2.06
N ALA A 329 -9.29 -11.22 2.05
CA ALA A 329 -10.29 -11.61 1.05
C ALA A 329 -11.56 -10.77 1.16
N LEU A 330 -12.08 -10.57 2.38
CA LEU A 330 -13.24 -9.71 2.64
C LEU A 330 -12.99 -8.25 2.20
N ALA A 331 -11.81 -7.69 2.53
CA ALA A 331 -11.44 -6.34 2.10
C ALA A 331 -11.35 -6.23 0.57
N TYR A 332 -10.81 -7.25 -0.10
CA TYR A 332 -10.77 -7.29 -1.56
C TYR A 332 -12.16 -7.36 -2.18
N LEU A 333 -13.05 -8.21 -1.63
CA LEU A 333 -14.45 -8.30 -2.06
C LEU A 333 -15.17 -6.97 -1.88
N TYR A 334 -15.00 -6.32 -0.72
CA TYR A 334 -15.57 -5.01 -0.46
C TYR A 334 -15.15 -4.00 -1.51
N LYS A 335 -13.84 -3.87 -1.75
CA LYS A 335 -13.26 -2.98 -2.75
C LYS A 335 -13.78 -3.27 -4.17
N ARG A 336 -13.86 -4.54 -4.56
CA ARG A 336 -14.27 -4.95 -5.91
C ARG A 336 -15.77 -4.81 -6.17
N ILE A 337 -16.59 -4.96 -5.15
CA ILE A 337 -18.05 -5.03 -5.31
C ILE A 337 -18.73 -3.72 -4.91
N LYS A 338 -18.36 -3.16 -3.74
CA LYS A 338 -19.18 -2.17 -3.03
C LYS A 338 -18.53 -0.80 -2.87
N GLU A 339 -17.22 -0.69 -2.92
CA GLU A 339 -16.52 0.56 -2.64
C GLU A 339 -16.84 1.64 -3.67
N ASN A 340 -17.56 2.68 -3.26
CA ASN A 340 -17.90 3.83 -4.10
C ASN A 340 -17.06 5.08 -3.77
N ASP A 341 -16.52 5.17 -2.56
CA ASP A 341 -15.67 6.28 -2.15
C ASP A 341 -14.21 5.88 -2.25
N PRO A 342 -13.34 6.73 -2.84
CA PRO A 342 -11.92 6.45 -2.85
C PRO A 342 -11.43 6.39 -1.39
N VAL A 343 -10.93 5.25 -0.97
CA VAL A 343 -10.14 5.16 0.26
C VAL A 343 -9.03 6.18 0.14
N ARG A 344 -8.85 7.02 1.19
CA ARG A 344 -7.79 8.02 1.20
C ARG A 344 -6.47 7.32 0.92
N GLU A 345 -5.89 7.59 -0.24
CA GLU A 345 -4.66 6.95 -0.68
C GLU A 345 -3.54 7.19 0.34
N ALA A 346 -2.86 6.12 0.72
CA ALA A 346 -1.65 6.21 1.50
C ALA A 346 -0.52 6.65 0.58
N SER A 347 0.19 7.73 0.90
CA SER A 347 1.39 8.10 0.15
C SER A 347 2.53 7.10 0.36
N HIS A 348 2.63 6.56 1.58
CA HIS A 348 3.65 5.59 1.95
C HIS A 348 3.10 4.53 2.90
N VAL A 349 3.38 3.28 2.58
CA VAL A 349 3.10 2.13 3.45
C VAL A 349 4.44 1.45 3.77
N VAL A 350 4.78 1.40 5.04
CA VAL A 350 5.97 0.72 5.55
C VAL A 350 5.52 -0.56 6.24
N ILE A 351 5.92 -1.71 5.73
CA ILE A 351 5.58 -3.00 6.31
C ILE A 351 6.83 -3.56 6.97
N ASP A 352 6.83 -3.66 8.28
CA ASP A 352 7.91 -4.28 9.04
C ASP A 352 7.61 -5.77 9.26
N GLU A 353 8.66 -6.58 9.37
CA GLU A 353 8.58 -8.05 9.39
C GLU A 353 7.75 -8.61 8.22
N ALA A 354 8.01 -8.06 7.02
CA ALA A 354 7.24 -8.34 5.80
C ALA A 354 7.15 -9.83 5.44
N GLN A 355 8.14 -10.66 5.84
CA GLN A 355 8.10 -12.11 5.66
C GLN A 355 7.00 -12.81 6.47
N ASP A 356 6.39 -12.10 7.40
CA ASP A 356 5.31 -12.61 8.23
C ASP A 356 3.98 -12.72 7.50
N PHE A 357 3.84 -12.09 6.34
CA PHE A 357 2.61 -12.07 5.57
C PHE A 357 2.75 -12.88 4.27
N GLY A 358 1.68 -13.57 3.89
CA GLY A 358 1.60 -14.27 2.61
C GLY A 358 1.33 -13.33 1.44
N MET A 359 1.54 -13.83 0.23
CA MET A 359 1.34 -13.05 -1.01
C MET A 359 -0.08 -12.54 -1.19
N MET A 360 -1.09 -13.22 -0.64
CA MET A 360 -2.48 -12.79 -0.63
C MET A 360 -2.63 -11.38 -0.05
N ALA A 361 -2.02 -11.11 1.12
CA ALA A 361 -2.10 -9.80 1.76
C ALA A 361 -1.50 -8.69 0.89
N TYR A 362 -0.37 -8.95 0.23
CA TYR A 362 0.27 -7.97 -0.66
C TYR A 362 -0.51 -7.68 -1.93
N GLN A 363 -1.15 -8.70 -2.50
CA GLN A 363 -2.00 -8.53 -3.68
C GLN A 363 -3.23 -7.66 -3.40
N VAL A 364 -3.76 -7.74 -2.18
CA VAL A 364 -4.90 -6.90 -1.76
C VAL A 364 -4.48 -5.45 -1.52
N LEU A 365 -3.23 -5.21 -1.11
CA LEU A 365 -2.70 -3.86 -0.88
C LEU A 365 -2.28 -3.14 -2.18
N HIS A 366 -2.06 -3.86 -3.25
CA HIS A 366 -1.69 -3.32 -4.57
C HIS A 366 -2.91 -2.81 -5.31
#